data_7ba5195daf6c903da5f22699e874bb99
#
_entry.id   7ba5195daf6c903da5f22699e874bb99
#
_cell.length_a   1.000
_cell.length_b   1.000
_cell.length_c   1.000
_cell.angle_alpha   90.00
_cell.angle_beta   90.00
_cell.angle_gamma   90.00
#
_symmetry.space_group_name_H-M   'P 1'
#
loop_
_entity.id
_entity.type
_entity.pdbx_description
1 polymer ?
#
loop_
_entity_poly.entity_id
_entity_poly.type
_entity_poly.pdbx_seq_one_letter_code
_entity_poly.pdbx_strand_id
1 'polypeptide(L)'
;MTKQLWALLIAVIAVVVVAIVALVVVKNQKKKVNINDYISVEYNGYETAGTAYVDFDETGFSEAVIKAQGKKLKNVKSLDDLDWSDLTDLMGSSNWDLIDSITFDVKPDSDLSNGDVVTVTASWNEDYEKKAGVKILSKEQEFTVEGLEEVKEVDPFEDIEVTFSGTPPYVYPNWTNNSDDDYLRYLWFNFEDYDSLDVGDTVTLTVDESEENALANGYKFTQTSKEYIVSGVDSYVTSAADISADNLDSMKNEATDVLDAYFANNNSYIGNSGFSYEGSYYLVAKNSDTWGDTNVLYLVFSTTVTSAENAFEPTVVYFPVKYTNIMALSDGSQNFNTYGDIEGYTELEYDDGWYNVEGYTDGAQMFNDLVVTQKVDYTYEVTDNLTQFGN
;
A
#
# COMPACT_ATOMS: atom_id res chain seq x y z
N MET A 1 87.61 -35.53 -45.75
CA MET A 1 86.26 -34.94 -46.07
C MET A 1 86.50 -33.53 -46.57
N THR A 2 86.05 -33.21 -47.78
CA THR A 2 86.21 -31.88 -48.37
C THR A 2 85.29 -30.84 -47.73
N LYS A 3 85.70 -29.58 -47.69
CA LYS A 3 84.88 -28.47 -47.12
C LYS A 3 83.43 -28.41 -47.66
N GLN A 4 83.26 -28.87 -48.92
CA GLN A 4 81.94 -28.97 -49.58
C GLN A 4 81.06 -30.05 -48.97
N LEU A 5 81.63 -31.20 -48.54
CA LEU A 5 80.81 -32.24 -47.84
C LEU A 5 80.31 -31.81 -46.46
N TRP A 6 81.13 -31.01 -45.73
CA TRP A 6 80.72 -30.42 -44.45
C TRP A 6 79.60 -29.36 -44.60
N ALA A 7 79.73 -28.51 -45.65
CA ALA A 7 78.65 -27.53 -45.94
C ALA A 7 77.33 -28.19 -46.31
N LEU A 8 77.43 -29.29 -47.09
CA LEU A 8 76.23 -30.07 -47.46
C LEU A 8 75.57 -30.75 -46.22
N LEU A 9 76.40 -31.31 -45.32
CA LEU A 9 75.94 -31.95 -44.10
C LEU A 9 75.26 -30.94 -43.18
N ILE A 10 75.83 -29.74 -43.01
CA ILE A 10 75.24 -28.64 -42.20
C ILE A 10 73.91 -28.18 -42.81
N ALA A 11 73.83 -28.06 -44.13
CA ALA A 11 72.60 -27.68 -44.82
C ALA A 11 71.51 -28.73 -44.65
N VAL A 12 71.82 -30.01 -44.73
CA VAL A 12 70.86 -31.11 -44.47
C VAL A 12 70.38 -31.13 -43.01
N ILE A 13 71.29 -30.95 -42.06
CA ILE A 13 70.95 -30.87 -40.63
C ILE A 13 70.02 -29.66 -40.36
N ALA A 14 70.32 -28.50 -40.96
CA ALA A 14 69.52 -27.31 -40.84
C ALA A 14 68.10 -27.52 -41.41
N VAL A 15 67.93 -28.16 -42.54
CA VAL A 15 66.63 -28.50 -43.13
C VAL A 15 65.86 -29.49 -42.24
N VAL A 16 66.57 -30.52 -41.73
CA VAL A 16 65.91 -31.49 -40.79
C VAL A 16 65.50 -30.84 -39.52
N VAL A 17 66.31 -29.92 -38.93
CA VAL A 17 65.94 -29.16 -37.74
C VAL A 17 64.73 -28.25 -38.00
N VAL A 18 64.72 -27.53 -39.13
CA VAL A 18 63.57 -26.70 -39.52
C VAL A 18 62.32 -27.55 -39.74
N ALA A 19 62.44 -28.72 -40.36
CA ALA A 19 61.29 -29.65 -40.54
C ALA A 19 60.82 -30.21 -39.24
N ILE A 20 61.70 -30.56 -38.28
CA ILE A 20 61.34 -31.02 -36.94
C ILE A 20 60.66 -29.91 -36.16
N VAL A 21 61.17 -28.67 -36.18
CA VAL A 21 60.57 -27.51 -35.52
C VAL A 21 59.17 -27.19 -36.11
N ALA A 22 59.06 -27.22 -37.44
CA ALA A 22 57.77 -27.03 -38.11
C ALA A 22 56.79 -28.13 -37.76
N LEU A 23 57.19 -29.41 -37.68
CA LEU A 23 56.36 -30.52 -37.24
C LEU A 23 55.91 -30.40 -35.75
N VAL A 24 56.85 -29.93 -34.89
CA VAL A 24 56.53 -29.70 -33.45
C VAL A 24 55.59 -28.54 -33.30
N VAL A 25 55.80 -27.45 -34.03
CA VAL A 25 54.92 -26.27 -34.04
C VAL A 25 53.53 -26.65 -34.55
N VAL A 26 53.44 -27.35 -35.66
CA VAL A 26 52.16 -27.84 -36.22
C VAL A 26 51.43 -28.83 -35.24
N LYS A 27 52.22 -29.74 -34.61
CA LYS A 27 51.71 -30.70 -33.67
C LYS A 27 51.21 -30.03 -32.37
N ASN A 28 51.91 -28.96 -31.92
CA ASN A 28 51.48 -28.17 -30.77
C ASN A 28 50.27 -27.27 -31.07
N GLN A 29 50.16 -26.75 -32.29
CA GLN A 29 48.97 -25.96 -32.68
C GLN A 29 47.72 -26.83 -32.79
N LYS A 30 47.84 -28.09 -33.18
CA LYS A 30 46.70 -29.02 -33.27
C LYS A 30 46.13 -29.44 -31.92
N LYS A 31 46.81 -29.17 -30.83
CA LYS A 31 46.36 -29.48 -29.45
C LYS A 31 45.72 -28.31 -28.72
N LYS A 32 45.47 -27.22 -29.42
CA LYS A 32 44.82 -26.03 -28.82
C LYS A 32 43.35 -26.00 -29.17
N VAL A 33 42.51 -25.70 -28.17
CA VAL A 33 41.09 -25.49 -28.32
C VAL A 33 40.77 -24.11 -27.75
N ASN A 34 40.09 -23.27 -28.51
CA ASN A 34 39.63 -21.97 -28.04
C ASN A 34 38.24 -22.12 -27.48
N ILE A 35 38.05 -21.93 -26.15
CA ILE A 35 36.76 -22.10 -25.48
C ILE A 35 35.75 -21.05 -25.90
N ASN A 36 36.23 -19.85 -26.29
CA ASN A 36 35.36 -18.76 -26.72
C ASN A 36 34.53 -19.09 -27.99
N ASP A 37 34.96 -20.11 -28.76
CA ASP A 37 34.23 -20.54 -29.97
C ASP A 37 32.98 -21.39 -29.63
N TYR A 38 32.77 -21.73 -28.35
CA TYR A 38 31.72 -22.62 -27.81
C TYR A 38 30.83 -21.96 -26.76
N ILE A 39 30.91 -20.62 -26.62
CA ILE A 39 30.07 -19.88 -25.69
C ILE A 39 29.19 -18.88 -26.41
N SER A 40 27.96 -18.80 -25.97
CA SER A 40 27.03 -17.73 -26.27
C SER A 40 26.46 -17.20 -24.97
N VAL A 41 25.76 -16.06 -25.02
CA VAL A 41 25.10 -15.47 -23.85
C VAL A 41 23.64 -15.33 -24.18
N GLU A 42 22.80 -15.84 -23.28
CA GLU A 42 21.35 -15.65 -23.30
C GLU A 42 20.96 -14.57 -22.32
N TYR A 43 19.98 -13.76 -22.70
CA TYR A 43 19.45 -12.68 -21.90
C TYR A 43 17.98 -12.93 -21.62
N ASN A 44 17.58 -12.70 -20.38
CA ASN A 44 16.19 -12.87 -19.95
C ASN A 44 15.76 -11.68 -19.09
N GLY A 45 14.46 -11.37 -19.10
CA GLY A 45 13.85 -10.32 -18.29
C GLY A 45 13.53 -9.07 -19.08
N TYR A 46 13.43 -7.98 -18.36
CA TYR A 46 12.97 -6.69 -18.86
C TYR A 46 14.07 -5.64 -18.79
N GLU A 47 13.90 -4.53 -19.53
CA GLU A 47 14.78 -3.36 -19.46
C GLU A 47 15.03 -2.95 -18.00
N THR A 48 16.30 -2.71 -17.65
CA THR A 48 16.77 -2.35 -16.30
C THR A 48 16.71 -3.47 -15.24
N ALA A 49 16.16 -4.62 -15.57
CA ALA A 49 16.10 -5.81 -14.71
C ALA A 49 16.50 -7.10 -15.46
N GLY A 50 17.21 -6.97 -16.58
CA GLY A 50 17.68 -8.09 -17.37
C GLY A 50 18.79 -8.87 -16.68
N THR A 51 18.86 -10.17 -16.99
CA THR A 51 19.91 -11.08 -16.53
C THR A 51 20.62 -11.74 -17.69
N ALA A 52 21.89 -12.08 -17.52
CA ALA A 52 22.71 -12.73 -18.53
C ALA A 52 23.24 -14.09 -18.05
N TYR A 53 23.13 -15.10 -18.91
CA TYR A 53 23.61 -16.45 -18.66
C TYR A 53 24.49 -16.93 -19.80
N VAL A 54 25.58 -17.64 -19.47
CA VAL A 54 26.40 -18.32 -20.50
C VAL A 54 25.71 -19.61 -20.91
N ASP A 55 25.47 -19.73 -22.21
CA ASP A 55 25.16 -20.98 -22.85
C ASP A 55 26.45 -21.58 -23.42
N PHE A 56 26.87 -22.72 -22.88
CA PHE A 56 28.11 -23.41 -23.24
C PHE A 56 27.78 -24.65 -24.08
N ASP A 57 28.24 -24.64 -25.34
CA ASP A 57 28.19 -25.82 -26.21
C ASP A 57 29.24 -26.87 -25.74
N GLU A 58 28.87 -27.58 -24.67
CA GLU A 58 29.69 -28.63 -24.06
C GLU A 58 29.99 -29.76 -25.06
N THR A 59 29.01 -30.14 -25.89
CA THR A 59 29.19 -31.17 -26.90
C THR A 59 30.22 -30.75 -27.96
N GLY A 60 30.05 -29.56 -28.53
CA GLY A 60 30.97 -29.02 -29.53
C GLY A 60 32.37 -28.85 -28.99
N PHE A 61 32.49 -28.32 -27.74
CA PHE A 61 33.78 -28.19 -27.07
C PHE A 61 34.45 -29.55 -26.81
N SER A 62 33.71 -30.56 -26.34
CA SER A 62 34.19 -31.92 -26.14
C SER A 62 34.67 -32.57 -27.41
N GLU A 63 33.97 -32.40 -28.51
CA GLU A 63 34.39 -32.84 -29.84
C GLU A 63 35.73 -32.20 -30.27
N ALA A 64 35.86 -30.89 -30.04
CA ALA A 64 37.10 -30.17 -30.33
C ALA A 64 38.30 -30.68 -29.49
N VAL A 65 38.07 -30.98 -28.20
CA VAL A 65 39.07 -31.59 -27.31
C VAL A 65 39.51 -32.98 -27.86
N ILE A 66 38.57 -33.85 -28.18
CA ILE A 66 38.82 -35.17 -28.77
C ILE A 66 39.60 -35.07 -30.05
N LYS A 67 39.20 -34.17 -30.94
CA LYS A 67 39.86 -33.89 -32.21
C LYS A 67 41.28 -33.34 -32.02
N ALA A 68 41.49 -32.46 -31.05
CA ALA A 68 42.80 -31.93 -30.67
C ALA A 68 43.73 -33.02 -30.15
N GLN A 69 43.22 -34.05 -29.49
CA GLN A 69 43.94 -35.24 -29.05
C GLN A 69 44.32 -36.17 -30.22
N GLY A 70 43.78 -35.95 -31.42
CA GLY A 70 43.99 -36.79 -32.59
C GLY A 70 43.12 -38.06 -32.63
N LYS A 71 42.09 -38.11 -31.74
CA LYS A 71 41.08 -39.16 -31.76
C LYS A 71 40.07 -38.89 -32.90
N LYS A 72 39.35 -39.89 -33.32
CA LYS A 72 38.32 -39.77 -34.37
C LYS A 72 36.99 -40.25 -33.84
N LEU A 73 35.93 -39.52 -34.12
CA LEU A 73 34.56 -39.97 -33.97
C LEU A 73 34.34 -41.19 -34.92
N LYS A 74 34.02 -42.34 -34.37
CA LYS A 74 33.84 -43.57 -35.15
C LYS A 74 32.46 -43.55 -35.79
N ASN A 75 32.37 -43.25 -37.08
CA ASN A 75 31.19 -43.42 -37.94
C ASN A 75 29.93 -42.57 -37.48
N VAL A 76 30.11 -41.60 -36.63
CA VAL A 76 29.02 -40.71 -36.17
C VAL A 76 29.42 -39.26 -36.52
N LYS A 77 28.40 -38.38 -36.58
CA LYS A 77 28.59 -36.96 -36.90
C LYS A 77 28.81 -36.10 -35.67
N SER A 78 28.25 -36.49 -34.54
CA SER A 78 28.34 -35.81 -33.24
C SER A 78 28.55 -36.80 -32.11
N LEU A 79 29.02 -36.33 -30.95
CA LEU A 79 29.06 -37.11 -29.68
C LEU A 79 27.68 -37.54 -29.24
N ASP A 80 26.65 -36.73 -29.51
CA ASP A 80 25.25 -37.05 -29.15
C ASP A 80 24.70 -38.28 -29.92
N ASP A 81 25.34 -38.66 -31.04
CA ASP A 81 24.99 -39.86 -31.81
C ASP A 81 25.57 -41.15 -31.23
N LEU A 82 26.44 -41.04 -30.20
CA LEU A 82 27.10 -42.20 -29.57
C LEU A 82 26.21 -42.77 -28.44
N ASP A 83 26.30 -44.10 -28.28
CA ASP A 83 25.78 -44.67 -27.05
C ASP A 83 26.68 -44.33 -25.85
N TRP A 84 26.14 -44.49 -24.64
CA TRP A 84 26.85 -44.13 -23.40
C TRP A 84 28.20 -44.84 -23.23
N SER A 85 28.32 -46.09 -23.66
CA SER A 85 29.53 -46.86 -23.54
C SER A 85 30.62 -46.29 -24.47
N ASP A 86 30.29 -46.07 -25.75
CA ASP A 86 31.21 -45.53 -26.75
C ASP A 86 31.61 -44.10 -26.41
N LEU A 87 30.70 -43.29 -25.89
CA LEU A 87 30.96 -41.95 -25.41
C LEU A 87 31.96 -41.95 -24.23
N THR A 88 31.74 -42.80 -23.22
CA THR A 88 32.61 -42.94 -22.06
C THR A 88 34.01 -43.38 -22.44
N ASP A 89 34.10 -44.35 -23.34
CA ASP A 89 35.41 -44.86 -23.86
C ASP A 89 36.17 -43.80 -24.65
N LEU A 90 35.47 -43.00 -25.43
CA LEU A 90 36.08 -41.96 -26.29
C LEU A 90 36.54 -40.77 -25.46
N MET A 91 35.72 -40.32 -24.53
CA MET A 91 35.98 -39.20 -23.61
C MET A 91 37.10 -39.56 -22.63
N GLY A 92 36.92 -40.65 -21.91
CA GLY A 92 37.79 -41.02 -20.79
C GLY A 92 37.68 -40.05 -19.61
N SER A 93 38.07 -40.49 -18.43
CA SER A 93 37.89 -39.73 -17.17
C SER A 93 38.58 -38.36 -17.19
N SER A 94 39.74 -38.22 -17.82
CA SER A 94 40.47 -36.94 -17.86
C SER A 94 39.78 -35.84 -18.66
N ASN A 95 38.97 -36.19 -19.66
CA ASN A 95 38.20 -35.19 -20.41
C ASN A 95 36.98 -34.79 -19.63
N TRP A 96 36.28 -35.75 -18.98
CA TRP A 96 35.16 -35.44 -18.08
C TRP A 96 35.60 -34.53 -16.92
N ASP A 97 36.70 -34.89 -16.22
CA ASP A 97 37.26 -34.06 -15.14
C ASP A 97 37.57 -32.63 -15.63
N LEU A 98 38.09 -32.48 -16.86
CA LEU A 98 38.37 -31.17 -17.45
C LEU A 98 37.11 -30.37 -17.70
N ILE A 99 36.12 -30.95 -18.37
CA ILE A 99 34.87 -30.29 -18.73
C ILE A 99 34.10 -29.87 -17.48
N ASP A 100 33.94 -30.79 -16.52
CA ASP A 100 33.29 -30.52 -15.24
C ASP A 100 33.97 -29.40 -14.42
N SER A 101 35.25 -29.12 -14.70
CA SER A 101 36.02 -28.06 -14.03
C SER A 101 35.82 -26.67 -14.66
N ILE A 102 35.17 -26.57 -15.83
CA ILE A 102 34.97 -25.31 -16.51
C ILE A 102 33.89 -24.51 -15.81
N THR A 103 34.21 -23.26 -15.55
CA THR A 103 33.27 -22.28 -14.97
C THR A 103 33.32 -20.99 -15.74
N PHE A 104 32.21 -20.27 -15.76
CA PHE A 104 32.10 -18.99 -16.43
C PHE A 104 31.71 -17.92 -15.41
N ASP A 105 32.30 -16.73 -15.56
CA ASP A 105 31.97 -15.53 -14.81
C ASP A 105 31.47 -14.47 -15.83
N VAL A 106 30.29 -13.93 -15.60
CA VAL A 106 29.63 -12.90 -16.40
C VAL A 106 29.55 -11.63 -15.60
N LYS A 107 29.99 -10.51 -16.15
CA LYS A 107 29.97 -9.22 -15.46
C LYS A 107 29.62 -8.06 -16.38
N PRO A 108 28.59 -7.25 -15.98
CA PRO A 108 27.56 -7.55 -15.01
C PRO A 108 26.64 -8.70 -15.46
N ASP A 109 25.98 -9.39 -14.55
CA ASP A 109 25.06 -10.52 -14.80
C ASP A 109 23.60 -10.20 -14.51
N SER A 110 23.32 -9.03 -13.91
CA SER A 110 21.98 -8.57 -13.53
C SER A 110 21.83 -7.07 -13.77
N ASP A 111 20.61 -6.56 -13.61
CA ASP A 111 20.24 -5.16 -13.80
C ASP A 111 20.60 -4.61 -15.20
N LEU A 112 20.45 -5.47 -16.21
CA LEU A 112 20.86 -5.18 -17.57
C LEU A 112 19.75 -4.48 -18.37
N SER A 113 20.22 -3.64 -19.32
CA SER A 113 19.38 -3.01 -20.34
C SER A 113 19.89 -3.35 -21.74
N ASN A 114 19.01 -3.29 -22.75
CA ASN A 114 19.43 -3.47 -24.15
C ASN A 114 20.52 -2.44 -24.53
N GLY A 115 21.61 -2.92 -25.10
CA GLY A 115 22.77 -2.12 -25.45
C GLY A 115 23.89 -2.14 -24.40
N ASP A 116 23.65 -2.66 -23.21
CA ASP A 116 24.70 -2.89 -22.22
C ASP A 116 25.72 -3.91 -22.73
N VAL A 117 26.91 -3.91 -22.15
CA VAL A 117 27.98 -4.84 -22.51
C VAL A 117 28.29 -5.70 -21.29
N VAL A 118 28.19 -7.01 -21.46
CA VAL A 118 28.64 -7.98 -20.48
C VAL A 118 29.94 -8.63 -20.92
N THR A 119 30.83 -8.87 -19.98
CA THR A 119 32.11 -9.54 -20.21
C THR A 119 32.09 -10.94 -19.64
N VAL A 120 32.40 -11.93 -20.49
CA VAL A 120 32.45 -13.34 -20.06
C VAL A 120 33.91 -13.76 -19.94
N THR A 121 34.25 -14.39 -18.82
CA THR A 121 35.54 -15.04 -18.58
C THR A 121 35.35 -16.51 -18.25
N ALA A 122 36.15 -17.37 -18.88
CA ALA A 122 36.16 -18.80 -18.59
C ALA A 122 37.36 -19.17 -17.71
N SER A 123 37.15 -20.08 -16.78
CA SER A 123 38.22 -20.66 -15.97
C SER A 123 38.06 -22.19 -15.86
N TRP A 124 39.14 -22.88 -15.61
CA TRP A 124 39.17 -24.34 -15.51
C TRP A 124 40.35 -24.80 -14.66
N ASN A 125 40.37 -26.09 -14.30
CA ASN A 125 41.49 -26.68 -13.58
C ASN A 125 42.65 -27.03 -14.57
N GLU A 126 43.78 -26.33 -14.46
CA GLU A 126 44.95 -26.54 -15.32
C GLU A 126 45.57 -27.95 -15.20
N ASP A 127 45.42 -28.63 -14.07
CA ASP A 127 45.92 -29.99 -13.89
C ASP A 127 45.09 -31.01 -14.68
N TYR A 128 43.79 -30.77 -14.81
CA TYR A 128 42.92 -31.57 -15.68
C TYR A 128 43.19 -31.28 -17.15
N GLU A 129 43.46 -30.02 -17.52
CA GLU A 129 43.92 -29.65 -18.86
C GLU A 129 45.21 -30.41 -19.27
N LYS A 130 46.19 -30.47 -18.36
CA LYS A 130 47.45 -31.22 -18.58
C LYS A 130 47.21 -32.72 -18.72
N LYS A 131 46.34 -33.31 -17.86
CA LYS A 131 45.98 -34.73 -17.92
C LYS A 131 45.27 -35.09 -19.23
N ALA A 132 44.37 -34.24 -19.68
CA ALA A 132 43.67 -34.37 -20.95
C ALA A 132 44.62 -34.19 -22.15
N GLY A 133 45.79 -33.58 -21.95
CA GLY A 133 46.82 -33.40 -22.98
C GLY A 133 46.45 -32.42 -24.09
N VAL A 134 45.63 -31.46 -23.79
CA VAL A 134 45.24 -30.35 -24.64
C VAL A 134 45.65 -29.00 -24.03
N LYS A 135 45.58 -27.93 -24.78
CA LYS A 135 45.74 -26.55 -24.29
C LYS A 135 44.49 -25.75 -24.61
N ILE A 136 43.79 -25.33 -23.59
CA ILE A 136 42.64 -24.44 -23.75
C ILE A 136 43.16 -23.01 -23.91
N LEU A 137 42.55 -22.28 -24.83
CA LEU A 137 42.74 -20.85 -25.03
C LEU A 137 41.46 -20.16 -24.61
N SER A 138 41.61 -19.07 -23.87
CA SER A 138 40.49 -18.17 -23.51
C SER A 138 40.98 -16.74 -23.60
N LYS A 139 40.02 -15.85 -23.86
CA LYS A 139 40.17 -14.41 -23.73
C LYS A 139 38.88 -13.90 -23.15
N GLU A 140 38.92 -12.80 -22.44
CA GLU A 140 37.72 -12.03 -22.14
C GLU A 140 36.96 -11.74 -23.42
N GLN A 141 35.66 -11.99 -23.40
CA GLN A 141 34.79 -11.77 -24.55
C GLN A 141 33.61 -10.89 -24.12
N GLU A 142 33.40 -9.85 -24.91
CA GLU A 142 32.30 -8.92 -24.71
C GLU A 142 31.10 -9.32 -25.55
N PHE A 143 29.92 -9.22 -24.97
CA PHE A 143 28.63 -9.45 -25.62
C PHE A 143 27.74 -8.26 -25.35
N THR A 144 26.99 -7.82 -26.35
CA THR A 144 26.00 -6.76 -26.21
C THR A 144 24.66 -7.37 -25.86
N VAL A 145 24.01 -6.83 -24.84
CA VAL A 145 22.67 -7.24 -24.40
C VAL A 145 21.64 -6.83 -25.43
N GLU A 146 20.84 -7.79 -25.87
CA GLU A 146 19.76 -7.58 -26.84
C GLU A 146 18.56 -8.47 -26.50
N GLY A 147 17.35 -8.01 -26.81
CA GLY A 147 16.13 -8.82 -26.72
C GLY A 147 15.43 -8.78 -25.37
N LEU A 148 15.86 -7.92 -24.44
CA LEU A 148 15.07 -7.65 -23.23
C LEU A 148 13.77 -6.93 -23.60
N GLU A 149 12.67 -7.29 -22.93
CA GLU A 149 11.37 -6.68 -23.14
C GLU A 149 11.30 -5.30 -22.46
N GLU A 150 10.46 -4.39 -23.00
CA GLU A 150 10.22 -3.09 -22.39
C GLU A 150 9.32 -3.22 -21.15
N VAL A 151 9.61 -2.45 -20.09
CA VAL A 151 8.75 -2.37 -18.93
C VAL A 151 7.50 -1.54 -19.22
N LYS A 152 6.37 -1.96 -18.68
CA LYS A 152 5.10 -1.23 -18.76
C LYS A 152 5.00 -0.23 -17.61
N GLU A 153 4.99 1.09 -17.91
CA GLU A 153 4.71 2.12 -16.90
C GLU A 153 3.22 2.11 -16.52
N VAL A 154 2.92 2.00 -15.23
CA VAL A 154 1.55 1.90 -14.72
C VAL A 154 1.38 2.68 -13.43
N ASP A 155 0.16 3.16 -13.19
CA ASP A 155 -0.28 3.62 -11.86
C ASP A 155 -0.91 2.42 -11.13
N PRO A 156 -0.28 1.88 -10.07
CA PRO A 156 -0.82 0.73 -9.35
C PRO A 156 -2.13 1.04 -8.61
N PHE A 157 -2.51 2.33 -8.50
CA PHE A 157 -3.74 2.79 -7.82
C PHE A 157 -4.89 3.09 -8.79
N GLU A 158 -4.74 2.83 -10.11
CA GLU A 158 -5.77 3.17 -11.11
C GLU A 158 -7.08 2.41 -10.84
N ASP A 159 -6.99 1.13 -10.51
CA ASP A 159 -8.13 0.24 -10.27
C ASP A 159 -8.41 0.00 -8.77
N ILE A 160 -7.80 0.81 -7.88
CA ILE A 160 -8.03 0.70 -6.44
C ILE A 160 -9.20 1.57 -6.02
N GLU A 161 -10.21 0.93 -5.44
CA GLU A 161 -11.31 1.59 -4.77
C GLU A 161 -11.04 1.66 -3.27
N VAL A 162 -11.08 2.88 -2.70
CA VAL A 162 -10.97 3.11 -1.25
C VAL A 162 -12.33 3.51 -0.70
N THR A 163 -12.76 2.83 0.33
CA THR A 163 -14.01 3.11 1.06
C THR A 163 -13.72 3.29 2.54
N PHE A 164 -14.60 4.02 3.22
CA PHE A 164 -14.52 4.25 4.64
C PHE A 164 -15.75 3.70 5.33
N SER A 165 -15.58 3.22 6.57
CA SER A 165 -16.67 2.69 7.41
C SER A 165 -16.48 3.12 8.85
N GLY A 166 -17.58 3.15 9.62
CA GLY A 166 -17.58 3.61 11.01
C GLY A 166 -18.08 5.06 11.14
N THR A 167 -17.86 5.62 12.31
CA THR A 167 -18.25 7.00 12.66
C THR A 167 -17.07 7.66 13.38
N PRO A 168 -16.72 8.91 13.05
CA PRO A 168 -15.65 9.61 13.76
C PRO A 168 -15.81 9.55 15.29
N PRO A 169 -14.69 9.35 16.02
CA PRO A 169 -13.30 9.23 15.53
C PRO A 169 -12.89 7.79 15.14
N TYR A 170 -13.82 6.84 15.10
CA TYR A 170 -13.57 5.42 14.80
C TYR A 170 -13.90 5.09 13.35
N VAL A 171 -13.29 5.82 12.42
CA VAL A 171 -13.40 5.55 10.99
C VAL A 171 -12.26 4.64 10.56
N TYR A 172 -12.59 3.63 9.75
CA TYR A 172 -11.66 2.63 9.24
C TYR A 172 -11.63 2.67 7.71
N PRO A 173 -10.49 2.92 7.10
CA PRO A 173 -10.33 2.83 5.66
C PRO A 173 -10.25 1.37 5.22
N ASN A 174 -10.82 1.06 4.05
CA ASN A 174 -10.73 -0.22 3.38
C ASN A 174 -10.38 0.01 1.91
N TRP A 175 -9.72 -0.96 1.29
CA TRP A 175 -9.44 -0.92 -0.14
C TRP A 175 -9.88 -2.21 -0.84
N THR A 176 -10.21 -2.08 -2.12
CA THR A 176 -10.50 -3.20 -3.01
C THR A 176 -9.70 -2.99 -4.30
N ASN A 177 -8.99 -4.04 -4.72
CA ASN A 177 -8.26 -4.04 -5.98
C ASN A 177 -9.15 -4.68 -7.07
N ASN A 178 -9.55 -3.89 -8.06
CA ASN A 178 -10.43 -4.28 -9.15
C ASN A 178 -9.66 -4.51 -10.47
N SER A 179 -8.32 -4.60 -10.43
CA SER A 179 -7.51 -4.77 -11.64
C SER A 179 -7.73 -6.14 -12.28
N ASP A 180 -7.89 -6.15 -13.61
CA ASP A 180 -7.96 -7.35 -14.45
C ASP A 180 -6.55 -7.80 -14.93
N ASP A 181 -5.50 -7.00 -14.70
CA ASP A 181 -4.12 -7.31 -15.07
C ASP A 181 -3.58 -8.48 -14.22
N ASP A 182 -2.88 -9.41 -14.87
CA ASP A 182 -2.43 -10.65 -14.21
C ASP A 182 -1.41 -10.45 -13.09
N TYR A 183 -0.68 -9.34 -13.08
CA TYR A 183 0.26 -8.99 -12.02
C TYR A 183 -0.37 -8.00 -11.04
N LEU A 184 -0.95 -6.89 -11.52
CA LEU A 184 -1.46 -5.80 -10.68
C LEU A 184 -2.57 -6.26 -9.74
N ARG A 185 -3.42 -7.22 -10.13
CA ARG A 185 -4.52 -7.74 -9.28
C ARG A 185 -4.05 -8.47 -8.02
N TYR A 186 -2.78 -8.87 -7.95
CA TYR A 186 -2.20 -9.53 -6.79
C TYR A 186 -1.38 -8.59 -5.92
N LEU A 187 -1.24 -7.31 -6.30
CA LEU A 187 -0.58 -6.32 -5.48
C LEU A 187 -1.31 -6.14 -4.16
N TRP A 188 -0.55 -6.01 -3.12
CA TRP A 188 -1.03 -5.74 -1.79
C TRP A 188 -0.78 -4.27 -1.43
N PHE A 189 -1.69 -3.70 -0.61
CA PHE A 189 -1.63 -2.30 -0.23
C PHE A 189 -1.82 -2.17 1.27
N ASN A 190 -1.15 -1.20 1.88
CA ASN A 190 -1.25 -0.89 3.29
C ASN A 190 -1.56 0.59 3.47
N PHE A 191 -2.47 0.90 4.39
CA PHE A 191 -2.61 2.27 4.88
C PHE A 191 -1.46 2.57 5.83
N GLU A 192 -0.89 3.77 5.72
CA GLU A 192 0.02 4.27 6.75
C GLU A 192 -0.71 4.37 8.08
N ASP A 193 0.05 4.42 9.19
CA ASP A 193 -0.51 4.53 10.53
C ASP A 193 -1.46 5.74 10.62
N TYR A 194 -2.66 5.49 11.08
CA TYR A 194 -3.70 6.49 11.30
C TYR A 194 -4.37 6.26 12.65
N ASP A 195 -4.67 7.36 13.32
CA ASP A 195 -5.43 7.39 14.56
C ASP A 195 -6.62 8.33 14.42
N SER A 196 -7.76 7.99 15.01
CA SER A 196 -8.90 8.91 15.21
C SER A 196 -9.25 9.74 13.97
N LEU A 197 -9.69 9.10 12.91
CA LEU A 197 -10.04 9.76 11.65
C LEU A 197 -11.38 10.49 11.74
N ASP A 198 -11.40 11.71 11.18
CA ASP A 198 -12.59 12.54 11.01
C ASP A 198 -12.89 12.75 9.51
N VAL A 199 -14.11 13.19 9.20
CA VAL A 199 -14.49 13.55 7.83
C VAL A 199 -13.62 14.72 7.33
N GLY A 200 -12.99 14.55 6.18
CA GLY A 200 -12.06 15.52 5.60
C GLY A 200 -10.58 15.24 5.92
N ASP A 201 -10.29 14.33 6.83
CA ASP A 201 -8.91 13.88 7.07
C ASP A 201 -8.35 13.14 5.85
N THR A 202 -7.03 13.07 5.77
CA THR A 202 -6.31 12.39 4.69
C THR A 202 -5.64 11.14 5.22
N VAL A 203 -5.79 10.02 4.50
CA VAL A 203 -5.05 8.79 4.73
C VAL A 203 -4.21 8.45 3.51
N THR A 204 -3.03 7.90 3.72
CA THR A 204 -2.12 7.49 2.66
C THR A 204 -2.18 5.98 2.49
N LEU A 205 -2.44 5.53 1.27
CA LEU A 205 -2.35 4.13 0.87
C LEU A 205 -1.04 3.92 0.12
N THR A 206 -0.24 2.92 0.52
CA THR A 206 1.03 2.55 -0.11
C THR A 206 0.94 1.17 -0.72
N VAL A 207 1.59 0.96 -1.88
CA VAL A 207 1.74 -0.38 -2.46
C VAL A 207 2.85 -1.13 -1.74
N ASP A 208 2.58 -2.38 -1.33
CA ASP A 208 3.55 -3.26 -0.66
C ASP A 208 4.29 -4.11 -1.70
N GLU A 209 5.02 -3.43 -2.58
CA GLU A 209 5.83 -4.06 -3.63
C GLU A 209 7.11 -3.26 -3.85
N SER A 210 8.24 -3.94 -3.99
CA SER A 210 9.51 -3.30 -4.29
C SER A 210 9.63 -2.92 -5.77
N GLU A 211 10.38 -1.84 -6.06
CA GLU A 211 10.67 -1.44 -7.44
C GLU A 211 11.40 -2.56 -8.20
N GLU A 212 12.32 -3.26 -7.55
CA GLU A 212 13.08 -4.37 -8.11
C GLU A 212 12.15 -5.52 -8.54
N ASN A 213 11.22 -5.93 -7.68
CA ASN A 213 10.25 -6.97 -8.01
C ASN A 213 9.28 -6.53 -9.11
N ALA A 214 8.83 -5.30 -9.09
CA ALA A 214 7.96 -4.77 -10.14
C ALA A 214 8.67 -4.80 -11.51
N LEU A 215 9.92 -4.33 -11.57
CA LEU A 215 10.74 -4.36 -12.78
C LEU A 215 11.01 -5.79 -13.28
N ALA A 216 11.31 -6.72 -12.37
CA ALA A 216 11.51 -8.13 -12.69
C ALA A 216 10.26 -8.81 -13.29
N ASN A 217 9.05 -8.26 -13.01
CA ASN A 217 7.78 -8.67 -13.59
C ASN A 217 7.35 -7.80 -14.80
N GLY A 218 8.19 -6.88 -15.25
CA GLY A 218 7.94 -6.04 -16.42
C GLY A 218 7.10 -4.81 -16.15
N TYR A 219 7.00 -4.36 -14.90
CA TYR A 219 6.23 -3.19 -14.51
C TYR A 219 7.10 -2.13 -13.85
N LYS A 220 6.82 -0.87 -14.16
CA LYS A 220 7.40 0.29 -13.49
C LYS A 220 6.28 1.16 -12.96
N PHE A 221 6.22 1.33 -11.65
CA PHE A 221 5.19 2.13 -11.02
C PHE A 221 5.47 3.63 -11.18
N THR A 222 4.45 4.38 -11.57
CA THR A 222 4.52 5.85 -11.68
C THR A 222 4.47 6.53 -10.32
N GLN A 223 3.93 5.83 -9.30
CA GLN A 223 3.89 6.24 -7.90
C GLN A 223 3.79 5.01 -7.00
N THR A 224 4.22 5.14 -5.75
CA THR A 224 4.19 4.06 -4.76
C THR A 224 3.23 4.33 -3.60
N SER A 225 2.64 5.54 -3.55
CA SER A 225 1.64 5.95 -2.55
C SER A 225 0.61 6.90 -3.16
N LYS A 226 -0.59 6.92 -2.56
CA LYS A 226 -1.68 7.83 -2.96
C LYS A 226 -2.49 8.24 -1.74
N GLU A 227 -2.85 9.53 -1.69
CA GLU A 227 -3.67 10.09 -0.62
C GLU A 227 -5.17 9.99 -0.96
N TYR A 228 -5.98 9.71 0.06
CA TYR A 228 -7.43 9.63 -0.02
C TYR A 228 -8.05 10.44 1.12
N ILE A 229 -9.12 11.17 0.81
CA ILE A 229 -9.84 11.99 1.79
C ILE A 229 -10.98 11.17 2.39
N VAL A 230 -11.06 11.14 3.72
CA VAL A 230 -12.14 10.48 4.47
C VAL A 230 -13.48 11.13 4.12
N SER A 231 -14.38 10.34 3.58
CA SER A 231 -15.71 10.79 3.17
C SER A 231 -16.70 9.61 3.10
N GLY A 232 -17.98 9.92 2.93
CA GLY A 232 -19.00 8.88 2.75
C GLY A 232 -19.33 8.09 4.03
N VAL A 233 -19.00 8.61 5.21
CA VAL A 233 -19.37 8.07 6.52
C VAL A 233 -20.31 9.03 7.24
N ASP A 234 -21.12 8.49 8.12
CA ASP A 234 -21.95 9.29 9.00
C ASP A 234 -21.09 9.94 10.08
N SER A 235 -21.37 11.20 10.42
CA SER A 235 -20.62 11.94 11.44
C SER A 235 -21.56 12.70 12.38
N TYR A 236 -21.08 12.94 13.60
CA TYR A 236 -21.82 13.82 14.52
C TYR A 236 -21.72 15.27 14.07
N VAL A 237 -22.83 15.99 14.15
CA VAL A 237 -22.83 17.44 13.95
C VAL A 237 -22.04 18.08 15.10
N THR A 238 -21.11 18.98 14.76
CA THR A 238 -20.18 19.59 15.74
C THR A 238 -20.45 21.06 16.03
N SER A 239 -21.40 21.68 15.33
CA SER A 239 -21.84 23.06 15.54
C SER A 239 -23.35 23.18 15.34
N ALA A 240 -24.01 24.00 16.15
CA ALA A 240 -25.44 24.32 15.96
C ALA A 240 -25.73 24.94 14.59
N ALA A 241 -24.75 25.65 14.00
CA ALA A 241 -24.89 26.25 12.67
C ALA A 241 -24.95 25.22 11.54
N ASP A 242 -24.45 24.00 11.75
CA ASP A 242 -24.46 22.90 10.78
C ASP A 242 -25.76 22.09 10.82
N ILE A 243 -26.64 22.34 11.80
CA ILE A 243 -28.00 21.76 11.80
C ILE A 243 -28.80 22.44 10.68
N SER A 244 -29.33 21.64 9.75
CA SER A 244 -30.12 22.20 8.65
C SER A 244 -31.36 22.90 9.15
N ALA A 245 -31.79 23.98 8.48
CA ALA A 245 -32.97 24.75 8.87
C ALA A 245 -34.23 23.87 8.93
N ASP A 246 -34.40 22.95 7.99
CA ASP A 246 -35.53 22.04 7.95
C ASP A 246 -35.57 21.09 9.17
N ASN A 247 -34.38 20.60 9.59
CA ASN A 247 -34.27 19.76 10.78
C ASN A 247 -34.50 20.57 12.07
N LEU A 248 -33.92 21.77 12.15
CA LEU A 248 -34.15 22.64 13.31
C LEU A 248 -35.64 23.01 13.45
N ASP A 249 -36.32 23.32 12.35
CA ASP A 249 -37.77 23.59 12.36
C ASP A 249 -38.57 22.34 12.71
N SER A 250 -38.16 21.14 12.26
CA SER A 250 -38.78 19.89 12.66
C SER A 250 -38.62 19.64 14.15
N MET A 251 -37.43 19.84 14.73
CA MET A 251 -37.16 19.73 16.16
C MET A 251 -37.97 20.73 16.98
N LYS A 252 -38.10 21.99 16.50
CA LYS A 252 -38.94 23.02 17.18
C LYS A 252 -40.44 22.62 17.21
N ASN A 253 -40.96 22.10 16.10
CA ASN A 253 -42.34 21.62 16.03
C ASN A 253 -42.56 20.45 16.98
N GLU A 254 -41.67 19.46 16.97
CA GLU A 254 -41.73 18.33 17.88
C GLU A 254 -41.64 18.77 19.36
N ALA A 255 -40.70 19.69 19.68
CA ALA A 255 -40.59 20.25 21.02
C ALA A 255 -41.92 20.94 21.48
N THR A 256 -42.57 21.65 20.55
CA THR A 256 -43.87 22.28 20.83
C THR A 256 -44.93 21.21 21.10
N ASP A 257 -44.98 20.12 20.31
CA ASP A 257 -45.89 18.99 20.52
C ASP A 257 -45.66 18.33 21.89
N VAL A 258 -44.40 18.19 22.33
CA VAL A 258 -44.04 17.68 23.66
C VAL A 258 -44.59 18.58 24.77
N LEU A 259 -44.40 19.90 24.62
CA LEU A 259 -44.90 20.87 25.59
C LEU A 259 -46.44 20.91 25.63
N ASP A 260 -47.08 20.86 24.45
CA ASP A 260 -48.55 20.78 24.38
C ASP A 260 -49.09 19.52 25.07
N ALA A 261 -48.44 18.38 24.87
CA ALA A 261 -48.77 17.12 25.54
C ALA A 261 -48.57 17.21 27.07
N TYR A 262 -47.46 17.83 27.51
CA TYR A 262 -47.19 18.07 28.92
C TYR A 262 -48.30 18.88 29.58
N PHE A 263 -48.69 20.01 29.01
CA PHE A 263 -49.75 20.85 29.53
C PHE A 263 -51.13 20.19 29.42
N ALA A 264 -51.42 19.44 28.35
CA ALA A 264 -52.67 18.69 28.23
C ALA A 264 -52.82 17.63 29.32
N ASN A 265 -51.75 16.94 29.68
CA ASN A 265 -51.73 15.95 30.76
C ASN A 265 -51.87 16.56 32.16
N ASN A 266 -51.50 17.84 32.31
CA ASN A 266 -51.52 18.59 33.58
C ASN A 266 -52.61 19.67 33.62
N ASN A 267 -53.54 19.70 32.67
CA ASN A 267 -54.55 20.77 32.49
C ASN A 267 -55.50 20.97 33.66
N SER A 268 -55.60 20.00 34.56
CA SER A 268 -56.35 20.13 35.80
C SER A 268 -55.69 21.05 36.84
N TYR A 269 -54.38 21.34 36.65
CA TYR A 269 -53.61 22.08 37.66
C TYR A 269 -53.01 23.33 37.07
N ILE A 270 -52.47 23.23 35.82
CA ILE A 270 -51.74 24.32 35.16
C ILE A 270 -52.28 24.59 33.76
N GLY A 271 -52.10 25.84 33.30
CA GLY A 271 -52.31 26.29 31.93
C GLY A 271 -51.10 27.06 31.43
N ASN A 272 -51.05 27.35 30.12
CA ASN A 272 -50.02 28.15 29.50
C ASN A 272 -50.60 29.26 28.63
N SER A 273 -49.77 30.27 28.32
CA SER A 273 -50.13 31.42 27.46
C SER A 273 -49.68 31.28 26.01
N GLY A 274 -49.26 30.10 25.58
CA GLY A 274 -48.55 29.84 24.34
C GLY A 274 -47.05 29.91 24.53
N PHE A 275 -46.30 29.23 23.63
CA PHE A 275 -44.85 29.06 23.75
C PHE A 275 -44.10 30.10 22.90
N SER A 276 -43.01 30.64 23.45
CA SER A 276 -42.04 31.48 22.76
C SER A 276 -40.73 30.76 22.70
N TYR A 277 -40.13 30.59 21.50
CA TYR A 277 -38.80 30.05 21.38
C TYR A 277 -37.75 31.09 21.81
N GLU A 278 -36.88 30.74 22.74
CA GLU A 278 -35.90 31.65 23.36
C GLU A 278 -34.46 31.43 22.78
N GLY A 279 -34.19 30.26 22.17
CA GLY A 279 -32.88 29.93 21.65
C GLY A 279 -32.48 28.49 21.98
N SER A 280 -31.22 28.19 21.83
CA SER A 280 -30.65 26.86 22.10
C SER A 280 -29.36 26.90 22.86
N TYR A 281 -29.07 25.83 23.60
CA TYR A 281 -27.74 25.43 24.04
C TYR A 281 -27.33 24.19 23.26
N TYR A 282 -26.17 24.25 22.62
CA TYR A 282 -25.60 23.13 21.90
C TYR A 282 -24.29 22.71 22.54
N LEU A 283 -24.21 21.47 22.98
CA LEU A 283 -23.04 20.91 23.66
C LEU A 283 -22.43 19.82 22.76
N VAL A 284 -21.09 19.82 22.66
CA VAL A 284 -20.35 18.81 21.92
C VAL A 284 -19.25 18.24 22.81
N ALA A 285 -19.17 16.94 22.93
CA ALA A 285 -18.15 16.25 23.71
C ALA A 285 -16.75 16.62 23.22
N LYS A 286 -15.85 16.92 24.16
CA LYS A 286 -14.45 17.30 23.85
C LYS A 286 -13.60 16.14 23.41
N ASN A 287 -13.95 14.95 23.87
CA ASN A 287 -13.21 13.72 23.60
C ASN A 287 -14.19 12.58 23.32
N SER A 288 -13.76 11.61 22.52
CA SER A 288 -14.52 10.39 22.24
C SER A 288 -14.81 9.51 23.48
N ASP A 289 -14.00 9.67 24.53
CA ASP A 289 -14.14 8.92 25.79
C ASP A 289 -15.06 9.62 26.81
N THR A 290 -15.65 10.74 26.42
CA THR A 290 -16.61 11.45 27.28
C THR A 290 -17.79 10.56 27.56
N TRP A 291 -18.10 10.35 28.85
CA TRP A 291 -19.28 9.60 29.24
C TRP A 291 -20.54 10.42 28.95
N GLY A 292 -21.41 9.90 28.11
CA GLY A 292 -22.65 10.53 27.72
C GLY A 292 -22.86 10.63 26.22
N ASP A 293 -23.73 11.52 25.80
CA ASP A 293 -24.02 11.75 24.38
C ASP A 293 -22.90 12.57 23.71
N THR A 294 -22.57 12.24 22.47
CA THR A 294 -21.51 12.98 21.72
C THR A 294 -21.90 14.42 21.47
N ASN A 295 -23.18 14.69 21.22
CA ASN A 295 -23.73 16.05 21.18
C ASN A 295 -25.12 16.10 21.83
N VAL A 296 -25.45 17.26 22.39
CA VAL A 296 -26.72 17.52 23.04
C VAL A 296 -27.22 18.90 22.63
N LEU A 297 -28.44 18.98 22.16
CA LEU A 297 -29.13 20.22 21.87
C LEU A 297 -30.31 20.40 22.85
N TYR A 298 -30.35 21.53 23.54
CA TYR A 298 -31.51 21.97 24.29
C TYR A 298 -32.19 23.11 23.51
N LEU A 299 -33.41 22.86 23.02
CA LEU A 299 -34.26 23.91 22.50
C LEU A 299 -35.09 24.49 23.64
N VAL A 300 -34.88 25.75 23.93
CA VAL A 300 -35.53 26.39 25.11
C VAL A 300 -36.73 27.20 24.65
N PHE A 301 -37.87 26.89 25.25
CA PHE A 301 -39.10 27.65 25.09
C PHE A 301 -39.49 28.28 26.44
N SER A 302 -40.18 29.41 26.39
CA SER A 302 -40.79 30.02 27.57
C SER A 302 -42.30 30.13 27.42
N THR A 303 -42.97 30.07 28.52
CA THR A 303 -44.41 30.45 28.61
C THR A 303 -44.75 30.98 29.99
N THR A 304 -45.82 31.72 30.11
CA THR A 304 -46.40 32.06 31.43
C THR A 304 -47.27 30.89 31.88
N VAL A 305 -46.83 30.21 32.93
CA VAL A 305 -47.61 29.15 33.58
C VAL A 305 -48.62 29.80 34.53
N THR A 306 -49.85 29.36 34.41
CA THR A 306 -50.96 29.83 35.25
C THR A 306 -51.57 28.68 36.04
N SER A 307 -52.06 28.94 37.23
CA SER A 307 -52.82 27.95 38.02
C SER A 307 -54.24 27.86 37.52
N ALA A 308 -54.71 26.64 37.28
CA ALA A 308 -56.14 26.40 36.93
C ALA A 308 -57.12 26.87 38.02
N GLU A 309 -56.69 26.86 39.29
CA GLU A 309 -57.47 27.25 40.45
C GLU A 309 -57.07 28.61 41.04
N ASN A 310 -56.20 29.38 40.34
CA ASN A 310 -55.58 30.62 40.83
C ASN A 310 -54.82 30.43 42.17
N ALA A 311 -54.19 29.28 42.35
CA ALA A 311 -53.49 28.94 43.59
C ALA A 311 -52.12 29.68 43.68
N PHE A 312 -51.47 29.97 42.57
CA PHE A 312 -50.21 30.74 42.49
C PHE A 312 -50.28 31.84 41.43
N GLU A 313 -49.45 32.84 41.57
CA GLU A 313 -49.33 33.94 40.60
C GLU A 313 -48.75 33.46 39.23
N PRO A 314 -49.25 33.99 38.09
CA PRO A 314 -48.73 33.67 36.78
C PRO A 314 -47.19 33.88 36.72
N THR A 315 -46.48 32.83 36.40
CA THR A 315 -45.01 32.80 36.48
C THR A 315 -44.41 32.37 35.15
N VAL A 316 -43.37 33.06 34.66
CA VAL A 316 -42.63 32.67 33.48
C VAL A 316 -41.73 31.47 33.80
N VAL A 317 -41.86 30.42 33.01
CA VAL A 317 -41.05 29.20 33.10
C VAL A 317 -40.38 28.92 31.78
N TYR A 318 -39.12 28.56 31.81
CA TYR A 318 -38.32 28.10 30.69
C TYR A 318 -38.32 26.58 30.62
N PHE A 319 -38.60 26.05 29.43
CA PHE A 319 -38.71 24.62 29.17
C PHE A 319 -37.64 24.19 28.17
N PRO A 320 -36.50 23.66 28.62
CA PRO A 320 -35.49 23.08 27.71
C PRO A 320 -35.95 21.69 27.26
N VAL A 321 -36.10 21.51 25.95
CA VAL A 321 -36.39 20.20 25.34
C VAL A 321 -35.10 19.64 24.75
N LYS A 322 -34.72 18.46 25.19
CA LYS A 322 -33.44 17.82 24.89
C LYS A 322 -33.50 16.96 23.65
N TYR A 323 -32.49 17.11 22.79
CA TYR A 323 -32.18 16.26 21.67
C TYR A 323 -30.72 15.80 21.74
N THR A 324 -30.42 14.56 21.31
CA THR A 324 -29.08 14.00 21.37
C THR A 324 -28.70 13.28 20.07
N ASN A 325 -27.43 13.03 19.89
CA ASN A 325 -26.89 12.23 18.78
C ASN A 325 -27.39 12.75 17.42
N ILE A 326 -27.27 14.06 17.23
CA ILE A 326 -27.56 14.71 15.95
C ILE A 326 -26.45 14.36 14.98
N MET A 327 -26.79 13.66 13.90
CA MET A 327 -25.86 13.14 12.93
C MET A 327 -26.11 13.72 11.54
N ALA A 328 -25.03 14.01 10.83
CA ALA A 328 -25.00 14.19 9.39
C ALA A 328 -24.72 12.83 8.76
N LEU A 329 -25.62 12.37 7.90
CA LEU A 329 -25.51 11.07 7.25
C LEU A 329 -24.75 11.19 5.93
N SER A 330 -24.15 10.09 5.49
CA SER A 330 -23.37 10.00 4.26
C SER A 330 -24.16 10.33 2.98
N ASP A 331 -25.51 10.23 3.03
CA ASP A 331 -26.40 10.61 1.94
C ASP A 331 -26.75 12.12 1.92
N GLY A 332 -26.20 12.90 2.85
CA GLY A 332 -26.43 14.34 3.00
C GLY A 332 -27.67 14.70 3.82
N SER A 333 -28.42 13.72 4.33
CA SER A 333 -29.50 13.97 5.28
C SER A 333 -28.96 14.10 6.71
N GLN A 334 -29.82 14.47 7.65
CA GLN A 334 -29.48 14.52 9.07
C GLN A 334 -30.49 13.69 9.86
N ASN A 335 -30.03 13.09 10.95
CA ASN A 335 -30.84 12.30 11.88
C ASN A 335 -30.60 12.80 13.30
N PHE A 336 -31.57 12.64 14.19
CA PHE A 336 -31.50 12.96 15.60
C PHE A 336 -32.38 12.04 16.41
N ASN A 337 -32.03 11.82 17.69
CA ASN A 337 -32.87 11.06 18.62
C ASN A 337 -33.99 11.93 19.16
N THR A 338 -35.20 11.51 18.92
CA THR A 338 -36.45 12.15 19.41
C THR A 338 -36.79 11.61 20.80
N TYR A 339 -36.21 12.22 21.82
CA TYR A 339 -36.64 12.02 23.19
C TYR A 339 -37.11 13.36 23.70
N GLY A 340 -38.32 13.68 23.51
CA GLY A 340 -38.94 14.93 23.98
C GLY A 340 -38.97 15.09 25.49
N ASP A 341 -37.84 14.88 26.17
CA ASP A 341 -37.74 15.09 27.59
C ASP A 341 -37.54 16.57 27.92
N ILE A 342 -38.40 17.11 28.76
CA ILE A 342 -38.25 18.45 29.33
C ILE A 342 -37.26 18.33 30.49
N GLU A 343 -36.19 19.11 30.44
CA GLU A 343 -35.16 19.06 31.49
C GLU A 343 -35.41 20.07 32.60
N GLY A 344 -35.04 19.65 33.81
CA GLY A 344 -35.19 20.45 35.01
C GLY A 344 -36.61 20.40 35.64
N TYR A 345 -36.71 20.90 36.81
CA TYR A 345 -38.00 21.16 37.45
C TYR A 345 -37.91 22.36 38.39
N THR A 346 -39.06 22.98 38.65
CA THR A 346 -39.19 24.11 39.56
C THR A 346 -40.43 23.93 40.42
N GLU A 347 -40.42 24.50 41.61
CA GLU A 347 -41.52 24.53 42.54
C GLU A 347 -42.23 25.90 42.50
N LEU A 348 -43.52 25.89 42.23
CA LEU A 348 -44.32 27.09 42.29
C LEU A 348 -45.07 27.09 43.62
N GLU A 349 -44.75 28.11 44.47
CA GLU A 349 -45.30 28.22 45.81
C GLU A 349 -46.77 28.74 45.78
N TYR A 350 -47.62 28.14 46.60
CA TYR A 350 -48.98 28.64 46.87
C TYR A 350 -49.29 28.54 48.37
N ASP A 351 -50.44 29.12 48.84
CA ASP A 351 -50.77 29.38 50.26
C ASP A 351 -50.49 28.19 51.19
N ASP A 352 -50.69 26.97 50.79
CA ASP A 352 -50.53 25.77 51.62
C ASP A 352 -49.61 24.71 51.10
N GLY A 353 -48.69 25.01 50.06
CA GLY A 353 -47.79 24.02 49.49
C GLY A 353 -47.07 24.47 48.23
N TRP A 354 -46.61 23.48 47.44
CA TRP A 354 -45.81 23.65 46.23
C TRP A 354 -46.41 22.83 45.09
N TYR A 355 -46.38 23.42 43.90
CA TYR A 355 -46.71 22.70 42.71
C TYR A 355 -45.45 22.51 41.87
N ASN A 356 -45.06 21.26 41.56
CA ASN A 356 -43.92 20.94 40.77
C ASN A 356 -44.23 21.10 39.27
N VAL A 357 -43.49 21.90 38.59
CA VAL A 357 -43.55 22.12 37.14
C VAL A 357 -42.20 21.76 36.55
N GLU A 358 -42.15 21.02 35.43
CA GLU A 358 -40.94 20.82 34.69
C GLU A 358 -40.37 22.16 34.19
N GLY A 359 -39.02 22.27 34.03
CA GLY A 359 -38.37 23.47 33.58
C GLY A 359 -37.81 24.37 34.70
N TYR A 360 -37.55 25.62 34.40
CA TYR A 360 -36.84 26.58 35.27
C TYR A 360 -37.56 27.93 35.32
N THR A 361 -37.63 28.51 36.49
CA THR A 361 -38.05 29.91 36.66
C THR A 361 -36.91 30.89 36.60
N ASP A 362 -35.66 30.41 36.75
CA ASP A 362 -34.45 31.22 36.70
C ASP A 362 -33.56 30.75 35.52
N GLY A 363 -33.41 31.62 34.50
CA GLY A 363 -32.58 31.32 33.32
C GLY A 363 -31.09 31.20 33.65
N ALA A 364 -30.58 31.86 34.70
CA ALA A 364 -29.16 31.71 35.08
C ALA A 364 -28.94 30.35 35.77
N GLN A 365 -29.88 29.86 36.56
CA GLN A 365 -29.84 28.51 37.12
C GLN A 365 -29.93 27.47 35.99
N MET A 366 -30.84 27.62 35.02
CA MET A 366 -30.95 26.75 33.85
C MET A 366 -29.63 26.66 33.12
N PHE A 367 -28.97 27.80 32.80
CA PHE A 367 -27.67 27.82 32.16
C PHE A 367 -26.61 27.11 32.97
N ASN A 368 -26.59 27.36 34.31
CA ASN A 368 -25.64 26.68 35.20
C ASN A 368 -25.81 25.16 35.15
N ASP A 369 -27.03 24.67 35.27
CA ASP A 369 -27.31 23.25 35.39
C ASP A 369 -27.13 22.49 34.07
N LEU A 370 -27.54 23.07 32.95
CA LEU A 370 -27.49 22.42 31.65
C LEU A 370 -26.14 22.59 30.95
N VAL A 371 -25.42 23.68 31.22
CA VAL A 371 -24.19 24.03 30.48
C VAL A 371 -22.95 24.08 31.37
N VAL A 372 -22.97 24.90 32.46
CA VAL A 372 -21.75 25.15 33.25
C VAL A 372 -21.23 23.89 33.90
N THR A 373 -22.13 23.05 34.45
CA THR A 373 -21.79 21.77 35.07
C THR A 373 -21.16 20.79 34.08
N GLN A 374 -21.42 20.93 32.79
CA GLN A 374 -20.93 20.07 31.74
C GLN A 374 -19.60 20.56 31.09
N LYS A 375 -19.12 21.77 31.46
CA LYS A 375 -17.92 22.40 30.82
C LYS A 375 -16.63 21.60 30.91
N VAL A 376 -16.54 20.63 31.80
CA VAL A 376 -15.38 19.75 31.91
C VAL A 376 -15.29 18.87 30.67
N ASP A 377 -16.40 18.29 30.26
CA ASP A 377 -16.52 17.25 29.25
C ASP A 377 -17.00 17.77 27.88
N TYR A 378 -17.68 18.93 27.85
CA TYR A 378 -18.28 19.49 26.64
C TYR A 378 -17.76 20.90 26.32
N THR A 379 -17.66 21.21 25.03
CA THR A 379 -17.73 22.59 24.52
C THR A 379 -19.20 22.96 24.34
N TYR A 380 -19.51 24.26 24.22
CA TYR A 380 -20.91 24.69 24.08
C TYR A 380 -21.04 25.93 23.19
N GLU A 381 -22.22 26.05 22.59
CA GLU A 381 -22.70 27.23 21.85
C GLU A 381 -24.02 27.69 22.47
N VAL A 382 -24.27 29.02 22.45
CA VAL A 382 -25.52 29.63 22.94
C VAL A 382 -26.10 30.52 21.86
N THR A 383 -27.39 30.40 21.59
CA THR A 383 -28.07 31.20 20.57
C THR A 383 -29.12 32.13 21.12
N ASP A 384 -29.49 33.13 20.32
CA ASP A 384 -30.64 34.02 20.51
C ASP A 384 -30.72 34.67 21.88
N ASN A 385 -31.93 34.68 22.50
CA ASN A 385 -32.17 35.36 23.77
C ASN A 385 -31.47 34.72 24.96
N LEU A 386 -30.98 33.47 24.82
CA LEU A 386 -30.30 32.76 25.91
C LEU A 386 -28.90 33.33 26.23
N THR A 387 -28.31 34.09 25.31
CA THR A 387 -27.05 34.79 25.54
C THR A 387 -27.08 35.76 26.71
N GLN A 388 -28.28 36.20 27.17
CA GLN A 388 -28.42 37.03 28.37
C GLN A 388 -28.16 36.28 29.68
N PHE A 389 -28.25 34.94 29.70
CA PHE A 389 -28.05 34.13 30.90
C PHE A 389 -26.61 33.63 31.08
N GLY A 390 -25.86 33.62 30.04
CA GLY A 390 -24.46 33.27 30.06
C GLY A 390 -23.84 33.11 28.65
N ASN A 391 -22.58 33.43 28.57
CA ASN A 391 -21.75 33.32 27.36
C ASN A 391 -20.46 32.54 27.69
#